data_790e888241c99c0d2070cf9f0c29017b
#
_entry.id   790e888241c99c0d2070cf9f0c29017b
#
_cell.length_a   1.000
_cell.length_b   1.000
_cell.length_c   1.000
_cell.angle_alpha   90.00
_cell.angle_beta   90.00
_cell.angle_gamma   90.00
#
_symmetry.space_group_name_H-M   'P 1'
#
loop_
_entity.id
_entity.type
_entity.pdbx_description
1 polymer ?
#
loop_
_entity_poly.entity_id
_entity_poly.type
_entity_poly.pdbx_seq_one_letter_code
_entity_poly.pdbx_strand_id
1 'polypeptide(L)'
;MPEKKILIFGGGIVAKPCVDYLLRDEKNSLTVASPTLSTAKSLVKGRPRAKAITLDVNSPDLDRHIAEHDVVISLIPSIYHVRVIRSAIESKTHVVTTSYVSPAMRELDDAAKEAGITVLNEVGIDPGVDHLYAIKTIGEVHDKGGKVKEFNSYCGGLPAPEASKNTALRFKLVE
;
A
#
# COMPACT_ATOMS: atom_id res chain seq x y z
N MET A 1 -15.09 -17.58 -7.11
CA MET A 1 -14.03 -16.82 -7.79
C MET A 1 -12.75 -17.63 -7.71
N PRO A 2 -11.85 -17.55 -8.70
CA PRO A 2 -10.55 -18.25 -8.63
C PRO A 2 -9.70 -17.74 -7.45
N GLU A 3 -8.70 -18.55 -7.08
CA GLU A 3 -7.67 -18.16 -6.10
C GLU A 3 -6.95 -16.89 -6.57
N LYS A 4 -6.63 -15.99 -5.63
CA LYS A 4 -5.88 -14.76 -5.89
C LYS A 4 -4.49 -14.85 -5.26
N LYS A 5 -3.47 -14.68 -6.09
CA LYS A 5 -2.07 -14.64 -5.67
C LYS A 5 -1.65 -13.18 -5.46
N ILE A 6 -1.32 -12.83 -4.24
CA ILE A 6 -1.00 -11.45 -3.86
C ILE A 6 0.45 -11.36 -3.38
N LEU A 7 1.24 -10.51 -4.02
CA LEU A 7 2.60 -10.19 -3.60
C LEU A 7 2.59 -8.91 -2.76
N ILE A 8 3.12 -8.98 -1.55
CA ILE A 8 3.23 -7.83 -0.65
C ILE A 8 4.70 -7.48 -0.51
N PHE A 9 5.09 -6.30 -0.97
CA PHE A 9 6.40 -5.72 -0.69
C PHE A 9 6.38 -4.94 0.61
N GLY A 10 7.29 -5.28 1.51
CA GLY A 10 7.48 -4.59 2.78
C GLY A 10 7.17 -5.46 3.99
N GLY A 11 7.91 -5.24 5.06
CA GLY A 11 7.79 -5.96 6.33
C GLY A 11 7.59 -5.03 7.54
N GLY A 12 7.24 -3.77 7.29
CA GLY A 12 7.04 -2.76 8.32
C GLY A 12 5.73 -2.92 9.12
N ILE A 13 5.44 -1.93 9.95
CA ILE A 13 4.29 -1.92 10.88
C ILE A 13 2.96 -2.14 10.16
N VAL A 14 2.78 -1.55 8.98
CA VAL A 14 1.54 -1.63 8.20
C VAL A 14 1.36 -2.96 7.47
N ALA A 15 2.42 -3.76 7.31
CA ALA A 15 2.35 -5.02 6.60
C ALA A 15 1.56 -6.09 7.38
N LYS A 16 1.69 -6.12 8.72
CA LYS A 16 0.98 -7.11 9.54
C LYS A 16 -0.55 -7.00 9.44
N PRO A 17 -1.18 -5.83 9.68
CA PRO A 17 -2.62 -5.69 9.51
C PRO A 17 -3.09 -5.96 8.07
N CYS A 18 -2.29 -5.62 7.05
CA CYS A 18 -2.58 -5.94 5.66
C CYS A 18 -2.64 -7.46 5.43
N VAL A 19 -1.63 -8.21 5.89
CA VAL A 19 -1.60 -9.69 5.81
C VAL A 19 -2.78 -10.30 6.55
N ASP A 20 -3.06 -9.82 7.78
CA ASP A 20 -4.16 -10.34 8.60
C ASP A 20 -5.53 -10.11 7.94
N TYR A 21 -5.73 -8.94 7.32
CA TYR A 21 -6.96 -8.61 6.62
C TYR A 21 -7.17 -9.45 5.35
N LEU A 22 -6.15 -9.56 4.51
CA LEU A 22 -6.23 -10.27 3.24
C LEU A 22 -6.47 -11.77 3.43
N LEU A 23 -5.93 -12.36 4.49
CA LEU A 23 -6.13 -13.78 4.80
C LEU A 23 -7.52 -14.13 5.36
N ARG A 24 -8.39 -13.14 5.60
CA ARG A 24 -9.80 -13.38 5.93
C ARG A 24 -10.56 -14.05 4.78
N ASP A 25 -10.19 -13.72 3.54
CA ASP A 25 -10.71 -14.45 2.37
C ASP A 25 -9.85 -15.69 2.13
N GLU A 26 -10.49 -16.85 2.16
CA GLU A 26 -9.84 -18.15 1.98
C GLU A 26 -9.27 -18.35 0.58
N LYS A 27 -9.71 -17.55 -0.39
CA LYS A 27 -9.23 -17.58 -1.78
C LYS A 27 -7.93 -16.82 -1.99
N ASN A 28 -7.48 -16.06 -1.01
CA ASN A 28 -6.23 -15.33 -1.11
C ASN A 28 -5.04 -16.20 -0.67
N SER A 29 -4.00 -16.23 -1.49
CA SER A 29 -2.67 -16.71 -1.16
C SER A 29 -1.66 -15.56 -1.22
N LEU A 30 -0.82 -15.45 -0.19
CA LEU A 30 0.07 -14.31 -0.04
C LEU A 30 1.53 -14.72 -0.18
N THR A 31 2.30 -13.86 -0.83
CA THR A 31 3.76 -13.87 -0.80
C THR A 31 4.23 -12.57 -0.17
N VAL A 32 4.89 -12.63 0.98
CA VAL A 32 5.48 -11.45 1.62
C VAL A 32 6.95 -11.38 1.26
N ALA A 33 7.33 -10.30 0.61
CA ALA A 33 8.68 -10.03 0.13
C ALA A 33 9.36 -8.93 0.95
N SER A 34 10.56 -9.19 1.40
CA SER A 34 11.40 -8.23 2.11
C SER A 34 12.87 -8.52 1.83
N PRO A 35 13.76 -7.50 1.79
CA PRO A 35 15.21 -7.73 1.74
C PRO A 35 15.69 -8.58 2.93
N THR A 36 15.02 -8.48 4.08
CA THR A 36 15.32 -9.24 5.29
C THR A 36 14.30 -10.38 5.47
N LEU A 37 14.72 -11.61 5.21
CA LEU A 37 13.84 -12.78 5.28
C LEU A 37 13.19 -13.00 6.65
N SER A 38 13.88 -12.71 7.74
CA SER A 38 13.33 -12.87 9.10
C SER A 38 12.11 -11.98 9.32
N THR A 39 12.12 -10.76 8.77
CA THR A 39 10.99 -9.84 8.81
C THR A 39 9.76 -10.41 8.07
N ALA A 40 9.96 -10.89 6.83
CA ALA A 40 8.88 -11.52 6.08
C ALA A 40 8.36 -12.79 6.78
N LYS A 41 9.27 -13.64 7.30
CA LYS A 41 8.89 -14.86 8.04
C LYS A 41 8.05 -14.57 9.28
N SER A 42 8.31 -13.50 10.00
CA SER A 42 7.53 -13.12 11.19
C SER A 42 6.08 -12.83 10.85
N LEU A 43 5.82 -12.25 9.68
CA LEU A 43 4.49 -11.89 9.19
C LEU A 43 3.66 -13.08 8.72
N VAL A 44 4.31 -14.15 8.27
CA VAL A 44 3.63 -15.35 7.73
C VAL A 44 3.59 -16.52 8.71
N LYS A 45 4.20 -16.39 9.87
CA LYS A 45 4.28 -17.46 10.88
C LYS A 45 2.87 -17.93 11.30
N GLY A 46 2.63 -19.24 11.19
CA GLY A 46 1.34 -19.84 11.53
C GLY A 46 0.21 -19.60 10.51
N ARG A 47 0.53 -19.11 9.31
CA ARG A 47 -0.43 -18.80 8.24
C ARG A 47 -0.19 -19.70 7.02
N PRO A 48 -0.95 -20.78 6.84
CA PRO A 48 -0.65 -21.80 5.80
C PRO A 48 -0.77 -21.26 4.37
N ARG A 49 -1.57 -20.19 4.15
CA ARG A 49 -1.74 -19.56 2.83
C ARG A 49 -0.84 -18.33 2.61
N ALA A 50 0.22 -18.19 3.42
CA ALA A 50 1.19 -17.11 3.27
C ALA A 50 2.61 -17.67 3.30
N LYS A 51 3.44 -17.24 2.35
CA LYS A 51 4.87 -17.58 2.26
C LYS A 51 5.73 -16.32 2.34
N ALA A 52 6.95 -16.48 2.84
CA ALA A 52 7.95 -15.42 2.92
C ALA A 52 9.05 -15.67 1.90
N ILE A 53 9.49 -14.61 1.23
CA ILE A 53 10.64 -14.62 0.34
C ILE A 53 11.60 -13.49 0.65
N THR A 54 12.88 -13.69 0.33
CA THR A 54 13.85 -12.60 0.27
C THR A 54 13.80 -12.02 -1.13
N LEU A 55 13.44 -10.76 -1.23
CA LEU A 55 13.41 -10.03 -2.50
C LEU A 55 13.60 -8.55 -2.24
N ASP A 56 14.60 -7.98 -2.88
CA ASP A 56 14.80 -6.54 -2.99
C ASP A 56 14.19 -6.04 -4.30
N VAL A 57 13.60 -4.84 -4.29
CA VAL A 57 13.03 -4.25 -5.51
C VAL A 57 14.07 -3.95 -6.59
N ASN A 58 15.35 -3.92 -6.24
CA ASN A 58 16.44 -3.76 -7.19
C ASN A 58 16.99 -5.11 -7.70
N SER A 59 16.43 -6.22 -7.23
CA SER A 59 16.80 -7.55 -7.70
C SER A 59 16.45 -7.74 -9.18
N PRO A 60 17.28 -8.46 -9.96
CA PRO A 60 16.92 -8.89 -11.31
C PRO A 60 15.74 -9.87 -11.34
N ASP A 61 15.41 -10.51 -10.21
CA ASP A 61 14.27 -11.42 -10.08
C ASP A 61 12.92 -10.71 -9.87
N LEU A 62 12.90 -9.37 -9.76
CA LEU A 62 11.68 -8.59 -9.48
C LEU A 62 10.56 -8.93 -10.46
N ASP A 63 10.84 -8.85 -11.75
CA ASP A 63 9.85 -9.00 -12.82
C ASP A 63 9.24 -10.39 -12.81
N ARG A 64 10.06 -11.42 -12.60
CA ARG A 64 9.60 -12.81 -12.48
C ARG A 64 8.62 -12.97 -11.30
N HIS A 65 8.97 -12.42 -10.14
CA HIS A 65 8.09 -12.53 -8.97
C HIS A 65 6.79 -11.75 -9.15
N ILE A 66 6.81 -10.59 -9.77
CA ILE A 66 5.60 -9.82 -10.06
C ILE A 66 4.70 -10.60 -11.03
N ALA A 67 5.26 -11.17 -12.10
CA ALA A 67 4.53 -11.93 -13.11
C ALA A 67 3.83 -13.20 -12.57
N GLU A 68 4.30 -13.75 -11.45
CA GLU A 68 3.71 -14.93 -10.78
C GLU A 68 2.44 -14.60 -9.96
N HIS A 69 2.06 -13.31 -9.86
CA HIS A 69 0.98 -12.83 -8.99
C HIS A 69 -0.07 -12.02 -9.75
N ASP A 70 -1.30 -12.00 -9.23
CA ASP A 70 -2.41 -11.21 -9.79
C ASP A 70 -2.36 -9.75 -9.36
N VAL A 71 -1.87 -9.49 -8.14
CA VAL A 71 -1.83 -8.17 -7.53
C VAL A 71 -0.55 -7.99 -6.73
N VAL A 72 0.05 -6.83 -6.85
CA VAL A 72 1.15 -6.37 -6.00
C VAL A 72 0.65 -5.28 -5.06
N ILE A 73 0.91 -5.44 -3.76
CA ILE A 73 0.70 -4.40 -2.74
C ILE A 73 2.06 -3.89 -2.30
N SER A 74 2.33 -2.62 -2.58
CA SER A 74 3.62 -1.99 -2.32
C SER A 74 3.57 -1.15 -1.05
N LEU A 75 4.11 -1.69 0.05
CA LEU A 75 4.22 -1.06 1.38
C LEU A 75 5.67 -0.65 1.70
N ILE A 76 6.41 -0.27 0.70
CA ILE A 76 7.81 0.17 0.77
C ILE A 76 7.91 1.69 0.59
N PRO A 77 9.08 2.31 0.81
CA PRO A 77 9.25 3.74 0.58
C PRO A 77 8.88 4.16 -0.84
N SER A 78 8.25 5.34 -0.97
CA SER A 78 7.64 5.85 -2.20
C SER A 78 8.60 5.94 -3.40
N ILE A 79 9.88 6.17 -3.15
CA ILE A 79 10.93 6.23 -4.18
C ILE A 79 11.05 4.95 -5.02
N TYR A 80 10.58 3.82 -4.51
CA TYR A 80 10.64 2.53 -5.19
C TYR A 80 9.36 2.18 -5.97
N HIS A 81 8.25 2.89 -5.76
CA HIS A 81 6.96 2.52 -6.38
C HIS A 81 7.02 2.56 -7.92
N VAL A 82 7.69 3.55 -8.51
CA VAL A 82 7.84 3.67 -9.97
C VAL A 82 8.45 2.40 -10.57
N ARG A 83 9.46 1.82 -9.91
CA ARG A 83 10.10 0.58 -10.37
C ARG A 83 9.14 -0.60 -10.30
N VAL A 84 8.38 -0.72 -9.20
CA VAL A 84 7.37 -1.78 -9.05
C VAL A 84 6.27 -1.63 -10.11
N ILE A 85 5.80 -0.40 -10.37
CA ILE A 85 4.76 -0.13 -11.36
C ILE A 85 5.26 -0.46 -12.78
N ARG A 86 6.49 -0.11 -13.15
CA ARG A 86 7.07 -0.46 -14.45
C ARG A 86 7.11 -1.96 -14.66
N SER A 87 7.62 -2.71 -13.69
CA SER A 87 7.65 -4.17 -13.71
C SER A 87 6.24 -4.78 -13.82
N ALA A 88 5.28 -4.19 -13.10
CA ALA A 88 3.89 -4.63 -13.13
C ALA A 88 3.19 -4.35 -14.49
N ILE A 89 3.51 -3.25 -15.16
CA ILE A 89 3.04 -2.94 -16.52
C ILE A 89 3.52 -4.03 -17.49
N GLU A 90 4.80 -4.37 -17.47
CA GLU A 90 5.40 -5.39 -18.32
C GLU A 90 4.79 -6.78 -18.05
N SER A 91 4.49 -7.08 -16.80
CA SER A 91 3.91 -8.36 -16.36
C SER A 91 2.38 -8.41 -16.40
N LYS A 92 1.71 -7.31 -16.75
CA LYS A 92 0.24 -7.16 -16.72
C LYS A 92 -0.38 -7.47 -15.36
N THR A 93 0.29 -7.06 -14.29
CA THR A 93 -0.10 -7.30 -12.89
C THR A 93 -0.66 -6.01 -12.27
N HIS A 94 -1.76 -6.09 -11.53
CA HIS A 94 -2.34 -4.94 -10.84
C HIS A 94 -1.47 -4.49 -9.67
N VAL A 95 -1.48 -3.19 -9.35
CA VAL A 95 -0.67 -2.61 -8.26
C VAL A 95 -1.53 -1.78 -7.32
N VAL A 96 -1.27 -1.90 -6.03
CA VAL A 96 -1.82 -1.03 -4.98
C VAL A 96 -0.67 -0.42 -4.19
N THR A 97 -0.70 0.89 -3.97
CA THR A 97 0.25 1.60 -3.11
C THR A 97 -0.45 2.46 -2.06
N THR A 98 0.23 2.76 -0.97
CA THR A 98 -0.28 3.62 0.10
C THR A 98 0.18 5.07 -0.01
N SER A 99 1.06 5.38 -0.97
CA SER A 99 1.70 6.67 -1.11
C SER A 99 0.97 7.61 -2.06
N TYR A 100 1.19 8.91 -1.90
CA TYR A 100 0.75 9.93 -2.83
C TYR A 100 1.26 9.67 -4.24
N VAL A 101 0.44 10.06 -5.23
CA VAL A 101 0.83 9.97 -6.64
C VAL A 101 1.93 11.00 -6.92
N SER A 102 3.10 10.51 -7.33
CA SER A 102 4.20 11.36 -7.79
C SER A 102 4.08 11.70 -9.29
N PRO A 103 4.74 12.78 -9.77
CA PRO A 103 4.83 13.06 -11.21
C PRO A 103 5.33 11.87 -12.02
N ALA A 104 6.36 11.19 -11.55
CA ALA A 104 6.92 10.01 -12.22
C ALA A 104 5.96 8.81 -12.27
N MET A 105 5.02 8.69 -11.34
CA MET A 105 3.94 7.70 -11.43
C MET A 105 2.89 8.11 -12.48
N ARG A 106 2.57 9.40 -12.59
CA ARG A 106 1.62 9.92 -13.59
C ARG A 106 2.11 9.69 -15.02
N GLU A 107 3.42 9.75 -15.25
CA GLU A 107 4.02 9.44 -16.56
C GLU A 107 3.78 7.99 -17.02
N LEU A 108 3.41 7.10 -16.11
CA LEU A 108 3.13 5.69 -16.40
C LEU A 108 1.64 5.41 -16.65
N ASP A 109 0.77 6.41 -16.59
CA ASP A 109 -0.69 6.23 -16.68
C ASP A 109 -1.13 5.62 -18.01
N ASP A 110 -0.62 6.13 -19.12
CA ASP A 110 -0.99 5.62 -20.45
C ASP A 110 -0.45 4.19 -20.66
N ALA A 111 0.79 3.91 -20.24
CA ALA A 111 1.34 2.57 -20.34
C ALA A 111 0.59 1.55 -19.47
N ALA A 112 0.10 1.97 -18.29
CA ALA A 112 -0.72 1.12 -17.44
C ALA A 112 -2.10 0.81 -18.08
N LYS A 113 -2.72 1.81 -18.72
CA LYS A 113 -3.97 1.64 -19.48
C LYS A 113 -3.79 0.71 -20.67
N GLU A 114 -2.72 0.86 -21.45
CA GLU A 114 -2.39 -0.02 -22.58
C GLU A 114 -2.14 -1.45 -22.14
N ALA A 115 -1.48 -1.64 -20.99
CA ALA A 115 -1.26 -2.95 -20.39
C ALA A 115 -2.56 -3.58 -19.82
N GLY A 116 -3.64 -2.80 -19.66
CA GLY A 116 -4.92 -3.24 -19.11
C GLY A 116 -4.87 -3.49 -17.61
N ILE A 117 -3.96 -2.83 -16.87
CA ILE A 117 -3.83 -2.97 -15.42
C ILE A 117 -4.42 -1.78 -14.67
N THR A 118 -4.75 -2.01 -13.41
CA THR A 118 -5.09 -0.96 -12.46
C THR A 118 -3.88 -0.68 -11.57
N VAL A 119 -3.48 0.59 -11.49
CA VAL A 119 -2.52 1.08 -10.50
C VAL A 119 -3.28 1.99 -9.53
N LEU A 120 -3.62 1.47 -8.36
CA LEU A 120 -4.37 2.18 -7.35
C LEU A 120 -3.42 2.73 -6.29
N ASN A 121 -3.27 4.04 -6.28
CA ASN A 121 -2.44 4.75 -5.31
C ASN A 121 -3.29 5.31 -4.17
N GLU A 122 -2.63 5.85 -3.14
CA GLU A 122 -3.29 6.58 -2.05
C GLU A 122 -4.25 5.69 -1.23
N VAL A 123 -3.93 4.40 -1.09
CA VAL A 123 -4.71 3.43 -0.30
C VAL A 123 -4.10 3.32 1.10
N GLY A 124 -4.19 4.39 1.86
CA GLY A 124 -3.64 4.50 3.21
C GLY A 124 -4.61 5.16 4.19
N ILE A 125 -4.08 5.72 5.27
CA ILE A 125 -4.83 6.56 6.20
C ILE A 125 -4.87 7.99 5.66
N ASP A 126 -3.70 8.55 5.36
CA ASP A 126 -3.44 9.80 4.69
C ASP A 126 -2.17 9.63 3.82
N PRO A 127 -2.37 9.52 2.51
CA PRO A 127 -3.64 9.63 1.76
C PRO A 127 -4.50 8.36 1.78
N GLY A 128 -5.82 8.54 1.82
CA GLY A 128 -6.79 7.45 1.65
C GLY A 128 -8.05 7.62 2.48
N VAL A 129 -8.06 7.09 3.70
CA VAL A 129 -9.24 7.08 4.58
C VAL A 129 -9.73 8.50 4.88
N ASP A 130 -8.84 9.46 5.11
CA ASP A 130 -9.15 10.87 5.31
C ASP A 130 -9.95 11.46 4.16
N HIS A 131 -9.54 11.22 2.92
CA HIS A 131 -10.24 11.67 1.71
C HIS A 131 -11.61 11.03 1.56
N LEU A 132 -11.72 9.73 1.81
CA LEU A 132 -13.00 9.01 1.72
C LEU A 132 -14.01 9.52 2.74
N TYR A 133 -13.56 9.80 3.97
CA TYR A 133 -14.43 10.39 5.00
C TYR A 133 -14.81 11.83 4.68
N ALA A 134 -13.89 12.63 4.13
CA ALA A 134 -14.20 13.98 3.66
C ALA A 134 -15.28 13.95 2.58
N ILE A 135 -15.10 13.16 1.53
CA ILE A 135 -16.06 13.04 0.42
C ILE A 135 -17.43 12.58 0.95
N LYS A 136 -17.45 11.57 1.80
CA LYS A 136 -18.68 11.04 2.41
C LYS A 136 -19.41 12.12 3.20
N THR A 137 -18.71 12.79 4.12
CA THR A 137 -19.32 13.78 5.03
C THR A 137 -19.83 15.00 4.26
N ILE A 138 -19.05 15.48 3.29
CA ILE A 138 -19.46 16.60 2.43
C ILE A 138 -20.67 16.20 1.58
N GLY A 139 -20.67 15.00 1.01
CA GLY A 139 -21.80 14.47 0.24
C GLY A 139 -23.08 14.40 1.09
N GLU A 140 -23.02 13.85 2.30
CA GLU A 140 -24.16 13.76 3.21
C GLU A 140 -24.77 15.12 3.58
N VAL A 141 -23.96 16.20 3.63
CA VAL A 141 -24.42 17.57 3.84
C VAL A 141 -25.14 18.08 2.60
N HIS A 142 -24.57 17.88 1.42
CA HIS A 142 -25.15 18.33 0.16
C HIS A 142 -26.46 17.59 -0.16
N ASP A 143 -26.54 16.30 0.08
CA ASP A 143 -27.76 15.49 -0.13
C ASP A 143 -28.94 15.97 0.73
N LYS A 144 -28.65 16.57 1.88
CA LYS A 144 -29.63 17.22 2.75
C LYS A 144 -29.92 18.69 2.40
N GLY A 145 -29.44 19.18 1.25
CA GLY A 145 -29.59 20.58 0.80
C GLY A 145 -28.70 21.58 1.53
N GLY A 146 -27.74 21.10 2.33
CA GLY A 146 -26.81 21.95 3.06
C GLY A 146 -25.61 22.39 2.20
N LYS A 147 -24.82 23.32 2.75
CA LYS A 147 -23.55 23.78 2.17
C LYS A 147 -22.46 23.69 3.20
N VAL A 148 -21.32 23.11 2.83
CA VAL A 148 -20.11 23.14 3.65
C VAL A 148 -19.50 24.54 3.56
N LYS A 149 -19.34 25.21 4.69
CA LYS A 149 -18.72 26.55 4.77
C LYS A 149 -17.23 26.48 5.07
N GLU A 150 -16.83 25.47 5.82
CA GLU A 150 -15.45 25.28 6.23
C GLU A 150 -15.18 23.78 6.40
N PHE A 151 -14.00 23.36 6.01
CA PHE A 151 -13.52 21.99 6.19
C PHE A 151 -12.10 22.03 6.71
N ASN A 152 -11.85 21.32 7.80
CA ASN A 152 -10.53 21.16 8.39
C ASN A 152 -10.24 19.68 8.58
N SER A 153 -9.11 19.20 8.07
CA SER A 153 -8.61 17.85 8.26
C SER A 153 -7.26 17.89 8.97
N TYR A 154 -7.13 17.11 10.03
CA TYR A 154 -5.89 16.99 10.78
C TYR A 154 -5.45 15.52 10.77
N CYS A 155 -4.31 15.26 10.15
CA CYS A 155 -3.66 13.97 10.17
C CYS A 155 -2.18 14.13 10.52
N GLY A 156 -1.64 13.23 11.31
CA GLY A 156 -0.23 13.27 11.67
C GLY A 156 0.19 12.06 12.50
N GLY A 157 1.49 11.74 12.42
CA GLY A 157 2.11 10.72 13.25
C GLY A 157 2.47 11.28 14.62
N LEU A 158 2.05 10.61 15.68
CA LEU A 158 2.54 10.87 17.03
C LEU A 158 3.62 9.86 17.40
N PRO A 159 4.68 10.27 18.12
CA PRO A 159 5.63 9.33 18.67
C PRO A 159 4.93 8.40 19.65
N ALA A 160 5.40 7.16 19.74
CA ALA A 160 4.94 6.22 20.77
C ALA A 160 5.08 6.82 22.18
N PRO A 161 4.22 6.45 23.14
CA PRO A 161 4.26 7.01 24.50
C PRO A 161 5.63 6.97 25.15
N GLU A 162 6.40 5.91 24.89
CA GLU A 162 7.77 5.74 25.42
C GLU A 162 8.74 6.79 24.84
N ALA A 163 8.54 7.21 23.60
CA ALA A 163 9.36 8.21 22.91
C ALA A 163 8.84 9.65 23.13
N SER A 164 7.61 9.82 23.63
CA SER A 164 6.96 11.13 23.82
C SER A 164 7.49 11.94 25.01
N LYS A 165 8.36 11.35 25.84
CA LYS A 165 9.00 12.02 27.00
C LYS A 165 9.96 13.14 26.58
N ASN A 166 10.35 13.19 25.31
CA ASN A 166 11.19 14.25 24.76
C ASN A 166 10.30 15.33 24.12
N THR A 167 10.26 16.52 24.74
CA THR A 167 9.45 17.65 24.27
C THR A 167 9.79 18.12 22.87
N ALA A 168 11.00 17.86 22.36
CA ALA A 168 11.45 18.19 21.01
C ALA A 168 10.87 17.27 19.93
N LEU A 169 10.31 16.11 20.31
CA LEU A 169 9.75 15.12 19.36
C LEU A 169 8.22 15.10 19.35
N ARG A 170 7.55 16.02 20.05
CA ARG A 170 6.09 16.01 20.18
C ARG A 170 5.34 16.21 18.87
N PHE A 171 5.99 16.82 17.88
CA PHE A 171 5.41 17.03 16.54
C PHE A 171 6.53 16.91 15.52
N LYS A 172 6.77 15.74 14.98
CA LYS A 172 7.49 15.59 13.72
C LYS A 172 6.47 15.38 12.64
N LEU A 173 6.23 16.41 11.83
CA LEU A 173 5.61 16.23 10.52
C LEU A 173 6.52 15.27 9.74
N VAL A 174 5.96 14.13 9.34
CA VAL A 174 6.57 13.26 8.36
C VAL A 174 6.12 13.81 7.01
N GLU A 175 7.02 14.55 6.35
CA GLU A 175 6.85 14.92 4.94
C GLU A 175 7.02 13.68 4.04
#